data_7576bf1b184ff7c5fd9b46a8acbc0c43
#
_entry.id   7576bf1b184ff7c5fd9b46a8acbc0c43
#
_cell.length_a   1.000
_cell.length_b   1.000
_cell.length_c   1.000
_cell.angle_alpha   90.00
_cell.angle_beta   90.00
_cell.angle_gamma   90.00
#
_symmetry.space_group_name_H-M   'P 1'
#
loop_
_entity.id
_entity.type
_entity.pdbx_description
1 polymer ?
#
loop_
_entity_poly.entity_id
_entity_poly.type
_entity_poly.pdbx_seq_one_letter_code
_entity_poly.pdbx_strand_id
1 'polypeptide(L)'
;FPLIVAVQYKEKSVLWLSYALEVFLLPVSMIVGFYYGICDLNLLLQGNHTRTWYMAELADGFAKLPFSKMPVVVIIVYGILPQLLILFVFVMIIQHTIGSMREDAYRIAELTYRKEVDSATRLYNKNKYEDMLANYYTMVERVAVVLWDINNLKEINDRMGHGMGDKLIETMSGAIYAQTDSRKKAYRIGGDEFVMLIENPEKQEAEQIIQNVRDKLARHREEG
;
A
#
# COMPACT_ATOMS: atom_id res chain seq x y z
N PHE A 1 15.36 -18.29 -8.01
CA PHE A 1 15.79 -16.92 -8.28
C PHE A 1 14.65 -15.99 -8.75
N PRO A 2 13.76 -16.37 -9.71
CA PRO A 2 12.66 -15.54 -10.16
C PRO A 2 11.64 -15.20 -9.08
N LEU A 3 11.32 -16.12 -8.17
CA LEU A 3 10.42 -15.92 -7.03
C LEU A 3 10.91 -14.85 -6.06
N ILE A 4 12.22 -14.78 -5.80
CA ILE A 4 12.82 -13.78 -4.92
C ILE A 4 12.68 -12.38 -5.53
N VAL A 5 12.89 -12.27 -6.83
CA VAL A 5 12.70 -11.02 -7.57
C VAL A 5 11.23 -10.60 -7.56
N ALA A 6 10.29 -11.55 -7.76
CA ALA A 6 8.86 -11.27 -7.76
C ALA A 6 8.35 -10.69 -6.43
N VAL A 7 8.93 -11.11 -5.29
CA VAL A 7 8.59 -10.58 -3.97
C VAL A 7 8.92 -9.08 -3.85
N GLN A 8 10.01 -8.62 -4.48
CA GLN A 8 10.39 -7.20 -4.45
C GLN A 8 9.37 -6.29 -5.16
N TYR A 9 8.73 -6.79 -6.21
CA TYR A 9 7.74 -6.00 -6.97
C TYR A 9 6.36 -5.95 -6.31
N LYS A 10 6.08 -6.77 -5.28
CA LYS A 10 4.79 -6.83 -4.55
C LYS A 10 3.55 -6.98 -5.46
N GLU A 11 3.73 -7.45 -6.68
CA GLU A 11 2.64 -7.65 -7.65
C GLU A 11 2.29 -9.13 -7.78
N LYS A 12 0.99 -9.43 -7.63
CA LYS A 12 0.48 -10.82 -7.72
C LYS A 12 0.74 -11.45 -9.09
N SER A 13 0.64 -10.67 -10.17
CA SER A 13 0.90 -11.11 -11.54
C SER A 13 2.33 -11.59 -11.75
N VAL A 14 3.30 -10.85 -11.22
CA VAL A 14 4.74 -11.21 -11.33
C VAL A 14 5.04 -12.47 -10.54
N LEU A 15 4.41 -12.63 -9.37
CA LEU A 15 4.57 -13.82 -8.53
C LEU A 15 4.06 -15.08 -9.25
N TRP A 16 2.85 -15.02 -9.85
CA TRP A 16 2.29 -16.14 -10.60
C TRP A 16 3.06 -16.45 -11.88
N LEU A 17 3.55 -15.44 -12.58
CA LEU A 17 4.41 -15.62 -13.75
C LEU A 17 5.71 -16.34 -13.38
N SER A 18 6.33 -15.93 -12.27
CA SER A 18 7.56 -16.57 -11.77
C SER A 18 7.32 -18.02 -11.38
N TYR A 19 6.19 -18.30 -10.71
CA TYR A 19 5.79 -19.67 -10.38
C TYR A 19 5.58 -20.51 -11.64
N ALA A 20 4.85 -20.02 -12.64
CA ALA A 20 4.61 -20.71 -13.90
C ALA A 20 5.93 -21.03 -14.64
N LEU A 21 6.87 -20.09 -14.61
CA LEU A 21 8.20 -20.28 -15.21
C LEU A 21 8.98 -21.40 -14.49
N GLU A 22 8.96 -21.45 -13.16
CA GLU A 22 9.63 -22.47 -12.38
C GLU A 22 8.96 -23.85 -12.56
N VAL A 23 7.62 -23.91 -12.63
CA VAL A 23 6.87 -25.13 -12.94
C VAL A 23 7.31 -25.75 -14.28
N PHE A 24 7.67 -24.90 -15.25
CA PHE A 24 8.16 -25.35 -16.55
C PHE A 24 9.66 -25.70 -16.56
N LEU A 25 10.49 -24.83 -16.03
CA LEU A 25 11.97 -24.97 -16.11
C LEU A 25 12.50 -26.10 -15.24
N LEU A 26 11.91 -26.34 -14.07
CA LEU A 26 12.39 -27.35 -13.11
C LEU A 26 12.28 -28.76 -13.66
N PRO A 27 11.12 -29.24 -14.22
CA PRO A 27 11.04 -30.54 -14.88
C PRO A 27 12.02 -30.70 -16.05
N VAL A 28 12.10 -29.67 -16.90
CA VAL A 28 13.00 -29.67 -18.06
C VAL A 28 14.47 -29.84 -17.60
N SER A 29 14.88 -29.07 -16.60
CA SER A 29 16.26 -29.14 -16.10
C SER A 29 16.58 -30.48 -15.46
N MET A 30 15.63 -31.09 -14.71
CA MET A 30 15.82 -32.41 -14.11
C MET A 30 15.91 -33.52 -15.14
N ILE A 31 15.04 -33.51 -16.14
CA ILE A 31 15.03 -34.55 -17.20
C ILE A 31 16.33 -34.41 -18.04
N VAL A 32 16.65 -33.22 -18.50
CA VAL A 32 17.88 -32.95 -19.26
C VAL A 32 19.10 -33.32 -18.43
N GLY A 33 19.16 -32.88 -17.16
CA GLY A 33 20.25 -33.19 -16.25
C GLY A 33 20.48 -34.70 -16.06
N PHE A 34 19.40 -35.48 -15.99
CA PHE A 34 19.49 -36.94 -15.92
C PHE A 34 20.06 -37.54 -17.19
N TYR A 35 19.53 -37.19 -18.36
CA TYR A 35 19.99 -37.76 -19.65
C TYR A 35 21.41 -37.37 -20.01
N TYR A 36 21.86 -36.15 -19.65
CA TYR A 36 23.26 -35.72 -19.83
C TYR A 36 24.22 -36.16 -18.72
N GLY A 37 23.72 -36.86 -17.67
CA GLY A 37 24.54 -37.37 -16.59
C GLY A 37 24.97 -36.33 -15.57
N ILE A 38 24.27 -35.19 -15.52
CA ILE A 38 24.54 -34.12 -14.56
C ILE A 38 23.83 -34.39 -13.23
N CYS A 39 22.65 -35.02 -13.26
CA CYS A 39 21.92 -35.40 -12.05
C CYS A 39 21.64 -36.91 -12.01
N ASP A 40 21.69 -37.47 -10.81
CA ASP A 40 21.52 -38.88 -10.52
C ASP A 40 20.28 -39.10 -9.64
N LEU A 41 19.55 -40.19 -9.88
CA LEU A 41 18.31 -40.50 -9.14
C LEU A 41 18.57 -41.09 -7.74
N ASN A 42 19.80 -41.33 -7.38
CA ASN A 42 20.18 -41.85 -6.03
C ASN A 42 19.73 -40.93 -4.88
N LEU A 43 19.62 -39.62 -5.12
CA LEU A 43 19.10 -38.67 -4.13
C LEU A 43 17.59 -38.83 -3.88
N LEU A 44 16.86 -39.42 -4.83
CA LEU A 44 15.41 -39.56 -4.77
C LEU A 44 14.97 -40.94 -4.27
N LEU A 45 15.81 -41.96 -4.49
CA LEU A 45 15.53 -43.34 -4.10
C LEU A 45 16.71 -43.91 -3.33
N GLN A 46 16.43 -44.62 -2.23
CA GLN A 46 17.44 -45.41 -1.56
C GLN A 46 17.82 -46.60 -2.43
N GLY A 47 19.09 -46.65 -2.87
CA GLY A 47 19.60 -47.76 -3.66
C GLY A 47 20.44 -47.31 -4.87
N ASN A 48 20.87 -48.27 -5.65
CA ASN A 48 21.76 -48.07 -6.78
C ASN A 48 20.96 -47.67 -8.04
N HIS A 49 20.45 -46.43 -8.07
CA HIS A 49 19.65 -45.90 -9.17
C HIS A 49 20.44 -44.86 -9.99
N THR A 50 21.67 -45.18 -10.32
CA THR A 50 22.55 -44.34 -11.14
C THR A 50 22.08 -44.28 -12.58
N ARG A 51 22.44 -43.23 -13.31
CA ARG A 51 22.22 -43.13 -14.76
C ARG A 51 22.80 -44.35 -15.49
N THR A 52 23.95 -44.81 -15.11
CA THR A 52 24.60 -46.00 -15.68
C THR A 52 23.77 -47.27 -15.50
N TRP A 53 23.17 -47.47 -14.33
CA TRP A 53 22.27 -48.57 -14.09
C TRP A 53 21.02 -48.51 -15.00
N TYR A 54 20.37 -47.35 -15.10
CA TYR A 54 19.24 -47.17 -15.99
C TYR A 54 19.60 -47.34 -17.48
N MET A 55 20.76 -46.90 -17.91
CA MET A 55 21.20 -47.09 -19.29
C MET A 55 21.53 -48.56 -19.61
N ALA A 56 22.03 -49.33 -18.65
CA ALA A 56 22.19 -50.76 -18.81
C ALA A 56 20.84 -51.52 -18.94
N GLU A 57 19.90 -51.18 -18.09
CA GLU A 57 18.53 -51.76 -18.15
C GLU A 57 17.77 -51.30 -19.45
N LEU A 58 18.06 -50.11 -19.97
CA LEU A 58 17.54 -49.62 -21.24
C LEU A 58 18.08 -50.42 -22.43
N ALA A 59 19.35 -50.80 -22.40
CA ALA A 59 20.00 -51.62 -23.45
C ALA A 59 19.39 -53.06 -23.54
N ASP A 60 18.89 -53.58 -22.41
CA ASP A 60 18.17 -54.90 -22.34
C ASP A 60 16.70 -54.80 -22.73
N GLY A 61 16.23 -53.62 -23.16
CA GLY A 61 14.83 -53.32 -23.48
C GLY A 61 13.96 -53.19 -22.25
N PHE A 62 13.33 -52.02 -22.04
CA PHE A 62 12.48 -51.65 -20.89
C PHE A 62 11.36 -52.63 -20.51
N ALA A 63 11.21 -53.75 -21.23
CA ALA A 63 10.18 -54.73 -21.02
C ALA A 63 10.19 -55.42 -19.65
N LYS A 64 11.30 -55.26 -18.88
CA LYS A 64 11.44 -55.92 -17.56
C LYS A 64 11.35 -54.95 -16.37
N LEU A 65 11.32 -53.64 -16.59
CA LEU A 65 11.20 -52.64 -15.50
C LEU A 65 9.73 -52.36 -15.17
N PRO A 66 9.31 -52.51 -13.91
CA PRO A 66 8.01 -52.06 -13.48
C PRO A 66 7.84 -50.56 -13.77
N PHE A 67 6.65 -50.13 -14.15
CA PHE A 67 6.34 -48.75 -14.48
C PHE A 67 6.81 -47.75 -13.39
N SER A 68 6.66 -48.11 -12.11
CA SER A 68 7.10 -47.33 -10.96
C SER A 68 8.59 -47.09 -10.86
N LYS A 69 9.41 -47.87 -11.57
CA LYS A 69 10.88 -47.75 -11.60
C LYS A 69 11.41 -47.13 -12.88
N MET A 70 10.54 -46.72 -13.80
CA MET A 70 10.94 -46.00 -15.00
C MET A 70 11.57 -44.65 -14.60
N PRO A 71 12.72 -44.23 -15.20
CA PRO A 71 13.40 -42.97 -14.82
C PRO A 71 12.49 -41.74 -14.83
N VAL A 72 11.67 -41.59 -15.85
CA VAL A 72 10.74 -40.48 -15.97
C VAL A 72 9.71 -40.44 -14.85
N VAL A 73 9.16 -41.63 -14.48
CA VAL A 73 8.19 -41.74 -13.38
C VAL A 73 8.82 -41.39 -12.04
N VAL A 74 10.02 -41.88 -11.80
CA VAL A 74 10.79 -41.59 -10.57
C VAL A 74 11.10 -40.09 -10.46
N ILE A 75 11.56 -39.45 -11.54
CA ILE A 75 11.80 -38.01 -11.59
C ILE A 75 10.53 -37.23 -11.29
N ILE A 76 9.41 -37.61 -11.91
CA ILE A 76 8.14 -36.90 -11.70
C ILE A 76 7.64 -37.08 -10.26
N VAL A 77 7.50 -38.31 -9.80
CA VAL A 77 6.83 -38.61 -8.52
C VAL A 77 7.66 -38.17 -7.31
N TYR A 78 8.97 -38.43 -7.33
CA TYR A 78 9.83 -38.18 -6.17
C TYR A 78 10.66 -36.90 -6.28
N GLY A 79 10.86 -36.38 -7.49
CA GLY A 79 11.60 -35.14 -7.71
C GLY A 79 10.68 -33.94 -7.94
N ILE A 80 9.87 -33.98 -8.97
CA ILE A 80 9.12 -32.82 -9.44
C ILE A 80 7.90 -32.51 -8.57
N LEU A 81 7.03 -33.49 -8.32
CA LEU A 81 5.78 -33.26 -7.59
C LEU A 81 5.97 -32.68 -6.17
N PRO A 82 6.88 -33.21 -5.33
CA PRO A 82 7.11 -32.63 -4.00
C PRO A 82 7.62 -31.19 -4.06
N GLN A 83 8.49 -30.87 -5.01
CA GLN A 83 9.04 -29.52 -5.16
C GLN A 83 7.96 -28.53 -5.64
N LEU A 84 7.12 -28.95 -6.59
CA LEU A 84 6.00 -28.10 -7.05
C LEU A 84 5.00 -27.84 -5.93
N LEU A 85 4.73 -28.83 -5.07
CA LEU A 85 3.87 -28.67 -3.92
C LEU A 85 4.45 -27.64 -2.92
N ILE A 86 5.73 -27.75 -2.60
CA ILE A 86 6.42 -26.81 -1.71
C ILE A 86 6.40 -25.40 -2.29
N LEU A 87 6.72 -25.25 -3.58
CA LEU A 87 6.66 -23.99 -4.29
C LEU A 87 5.26 -23.36 -4.26
N PHE A 88 4.23 -24.20 -4.50
CA PHE A 88 2.83 -23.73 -4.46
C PHE A 88 2.46 -23.20 -3.06
N VAL A 89 2.78 -23.95 -1.99
CA VAL A 89 2.52 -23.50 -0.61
C VAL A 89 3.28 -22.22 -0.33
N PHE A 90 4.52 -22.09 -0.78
CA PHE A 90 5.31 -20.88 -0.60
C PHE A 90 4.71 -19.66 -1.30
N VAL A 91 4.22 -19.83 -2.54
CA VAL A 91 3.51 -18.78 -3.27
C VAL A 91 2.23 -18.35 -2.53
N MET A 92 1.47 -19.31 -1.99
CA MET A 92 0.27 -19.00 -1.21
C MET A 92 0.57 -18.21 0.06
N ILE A 93 1.64 -18.57 0.78
CA ILE A 93 2.10 -17.83 1.97
C ILE A 93 2.49 -16.39 1.60
N ILE A 94 3.28 -16.23 0.53
CA ILE A 94 3.70 -14.90 0.07
C ILE A 94 2.47 -14.05 -0.32
N GLN A 95 1.52 -14.60 -1.05
CA GLN A 95 0.30 -13.87 -1.43
C GLN A 95 -0.53 -13.42 -0.22
N HIS A 96 -0.68 -14.30 0.76
CA HIS A 96 -1.37 -13.98 2.00
C HIS A 96 -0.65 -12.84 2.74
N THR A 97 0.67 -12.92 2.86
CA THR A 97 1.49 -11.91 3.53
C THR A 97 1.41 -10.54 2.83
N ILE A 98 1.50 -10.52 1.49
CA ILE A 98 1.36 -9.26 0.72
C ILE A 98 -0.05 -8.66 0.91
N GLY A 99 -1.10 -9.50 0.95
CA GLY A 99 -2.47 -9.07 1.21
C GLY A 99 -2.60 -8.39 2.57
N SER A 100 -2.15 -9.07 3.63
CA SER A 100 -2.16 -8.56 5.00
C SER A 100 -1.39 -7.24 5.15
N MET A 101 -0.18 -7.14 4.59
CA MET A 101 0.61 -5.90 4.64
C MET A 101 -0.07 -4.70 3.96
N ARG A 102 -0.84 -4.94 2.89
CA ARG A 102 -1.62 -3.87 2.24
C ARG A 102 -2.77 -3.41 3.12
N GLU A 103 -3.52 -4.33 3.71
CA GLU A 103 -4.62 -4.00 4.63
C GLU A 103 -4.11 -3.20 5.83
N ASP A 104 -2.99 -3.61 6.42
CA ASP A 104 -2.38 -2.89 7.54
C ASP A 104 -1.94 -1.48 7.13
N ALA A 105 -1.35 -1.32 5.94
CA ALA A 105 -0.96 -0.01 5.42
C ALA A 105 -2.18 0.91 5.21
N TYR A 106 -3.29 0.40 4.64
CA TYR A 106 -4.53 1.16 4.51
C TYR A 106 -5.13 1.54 5.87
N ARG A 107 -5.14 0.61 6.81
CA ARG A 107 -5.64 0.85 8.17
C ARG A 107 -4.82 1.92 8.89
N ILE A 108 -3.49 1.86 8.80
CA ILE A 108 -2.61 2.87 9.38
C ILE A 108 -2.85 4.23 8.74
N ALA A 109 -2.96 4.30 7.41
CA ALA A 109 -3.23 5.55 6.70
C ALA A 109 -4.58 6.15 7.11
N GLU A 110 -5.63 5.33 7.23
CA GLU A 110 -6.96 5.77 7.68
C GLU A 110 -6.93 6.27 9.14
N LEU A 111 -6.29 5.53 10.04
CA LEU A 111 -6.15 5.93 11.44
C LEU A 111 -5.36 7.23 11.57
N THR A 112 -4.29 7.40 10.79
CA THR A 112 -3.52 8.64 10.75
C THR A 112 -4.39 9.80 10.24
N TYR A 113 -5.12 9.60 9.14
CA TYR A 113 -6.03 10.60 8.61
C TYR A 113 -7.08 11.02 9.64
N ARG A 114 -7.75 10.08 10.30
CA ARG A 114 -8.73 10.37 11.37
C ARG A 114 -8.13 11.08 12.58
N LYS A 115 -6.87 10.83 12.87
CA LYS A 115 -6.14 11.49 13.98
C LYS A 115 -5.76 12.94 13.65
N GLU A 116 -5.55 13.26 12.39
CA GLU A 116 -5.00 14.54 11.93
C GLU A 116 -6.03 15.50 11.34
N VAL A 117 -7.18 14.98 10.89
CA VAL A 117 -8.22 15.76 10.19
C VAL A 117 -9.44 15.94 11.07
N ASP A 118 -10.05 17.12 11.03
CA ASP A 118 -11.33 17.41 11.66
C ASP A 118 -12.47 16.79 10.86
N SER A 119 -13.33 15.99 11.51
CA SER A 119 -14.36 15.20 10.86
C SER A 119 -15.48 16.04 10.21
N ALA A 120 -15.73 17.26 10.71
CA ALA A 120 -16.78 18.13 10.22
C ALA A 120 -16.33 18.99 9.04
N THR A 121 -15.06 19.38 9.00
CA THR A 121 -14.57 20.44 8.08
C THR A 121 -13.58 19.96 7.03
N ARG A 122 -13.00 18.76 7.19
CA ARG A 122 -11.90 18.22 6.37
C ARG A 122 -10.59 19.04 6.44
N LEU A 123 -10.53 20.06 7.27
CA LEU A 123 -9.28 20.74 7.60
C LEU A 123 -8.48 19.90 8.59
N TYR A 124 -7.20 20.21 8.75
CA TYR A 124 -6.44 19.60 9.84
C TYR A 124 -7.03 19.99 11.19
N ASN A 125 -6.95 19.09 12.16
CA ASN A 125 -7.43 19.36 13.52
C ASN A 125 -6.35 20.01 14.40
N LYS A 126 -6.75 20.37 15.63
CA LYS A 126 -5.86 20.98 16.64
C LYS A 126 -4.62 20.15 16.94
N ASN A 127 -4.75 18.82 17.03
CA ASN A 127 -3.59 17.97 17.31
C ASN A 127 -2.53 18.05 16.21
N LYS A 128 -2.96 18.08 14.94
CA LYS A 128 -2.04 18.27 13.80
C LYS A 128 -1.43 19.66 13.81
N TYR A 129 -2.20 20.68 14.15
CA TYR A 129 -1.68 22.05 14.30
C TYR A 129 -0.55 22.14 15.33
N GLU A 130 -0.77 21.59 16.53
CA GLU A 130 0.23 21.58 17.62
C GLU A 130 1.49 20.78 17.24
N ASP A 131 1.32 19.61 16.61
CA ASP A 131 2.44 18.80 16.13
C ASP A 131 3.27 19.52 15.07
N MET A 132 2.61 20.15 14.09
CA MET A 132 3.30 20.91 13.04
C MET A 132 4.04 22.13 13.58
N LEU A 133 3.46 22.85 14.55
CA LEU A 133 4.15 23.96 15.20
C LEU A 133 5.41 23.51 15.94
N ALA A 134 5.32 22.39 16.67
CA ALA A 134 6.43 21.89 17.48
C ALA A 134 7.56 21.30 16.64
N ASN A 135 7.23 20.57 15.56
CA ASN A 135 8.18 19.71 14.86
C ASN A 135 8.57 20.19 13.45
N TYR A 136 7.77 21.03 12.81
CA TYR A 136 7.99 21.44 11.42
C TYR A 136 8.21 22.94 11.26
N TYR A 137 7.30 23.79 11.76
CA TYR A 137 7.36 25.24 11.52
C TYR A 137 8.51 25.93 12.25
N THR A 138 9.12 25.28 13.23
CA THR A 138 10.37 25.74 13.86
C THR A 138 11.57 25.79 12.90
N MET A 139 11.49 25.04 11.79
CA MET A 139 12.53 24.96 10.76
C MET A 139 12.24 25.83 9.53
N VAL A 140 11.04 26.41 9.46
CA VAL A 140 10.63 27.27 8.33
C VAL A 140 11.11 28.69 8.57
N GLU A 141 11.74 29.32 7.58
CA GLU A 141 12.36 30.64 7.71
C GLU A 141 11.35 31.74 8.05
N ARG A 142 10.19 31.73 7.37
CA ARG A 142 9.12 32.71 7.59
C ARG A 142 7.76 32.00 7.49
N VAL A 143 6.88 32.32 8.43
CA VAL A 143 5.50 31.82 8.45
C VAL A 143 4.56 32.99 8.66
N ALA A 144 3.56 33.14 7.78
CA ALA A 144 2.42 34.01 8.08
C ALA A 144 1.31 33.16 8.71
N VAL A 145 0.62 33.76 9.67
CA VAL A 145 -0.49 33.15 10.38
C VAL A 145 -1.74 33.97 10.12
N VAL A 146 -2.78 33.33 9.61
CA VAL A 146 -4.12 33.94 9.45
C VAL A 146 -5.07 33.22 10.37
N LEU A 147 -5.79 33.99 11.19
CA LEU A 147 -6.79 33.48 12.13
C LEU A 147 -8.19 33.94 11.68
N TRP A 148 -9.14 33.04 11.74
CA TRP A 148 -10.57 33.34 11.55
C TRP A 148 -11.38 32.78 12.70
N ASP A 149 -12.45 33.46 13.03
CA ASP A 149 -13.44 33.09 14.04
C ASP A 149 -14.84 33.32 13.50
N ILE A 150 -15.79 32.44 13.82
CA ILE A 150 -17.18 32.61 13.48
C ILE A 150 -17.89 33.34 14.61
N ASN A 151 -18.14 34.65 14.42
CA ASN A 151 -18.78 35.47 15.41
C ASN A 151 -20.16 34.95 15.81
N ASN A 152 -20.44 34.92 17.12
CA ASN A 152 -21.74 34.60 17.69
C ASN A 152 -22.27 33.18 17.31
N LEU A 153 -21.41 32.20 17.01
CA LEU A 153 -21.84 30.85 16.64
C LEU A 153 -22.77 30.22 17.70
N LYS A 154 -22.49 30.47 19.01
CA LYS A 154 -23.33 29.99 20.10
C LYS A 154 -24.73 30.60 20.03
N GLU A 155 -24.85 31.90 19.84
CA GLU A 155 -26.16 32.58 19.74
C GLU A 155 -26.97 32.07 18.55
N ILE A 156 -26.30 31.79 17.43
CA ILE A 156 -26.93 31.20 16.24
C ILE A 156 -27.43 29.80 16.54
N ASN A 157 -26.65 28.99 17.21
CA ASN A 157 -27.05 27.64 17.63
C ASN A 157 -28.27 27.69 18.57
N ASP A 158 -28.24 28.58 19.54
CA ASP A 158 -29.34 28.73 20.52
C ASP A 158 -30.66 29.19 19.86
N ARG A 159 -30.60 30.06 18.83
CA ARG A 159 -31.78 30.59 18.14
C ARG A 159 -32.28 29.73 16.98
N MET A 160 -31.35 29.14 16.19
CA MET A 160 -31.65 28.47 14.91
C MET A 160 -31.35 26.99 14.92
N GLY A 161 -30.80 26.47 16.03
CA GLY A 161 -30.42 25.07 16.20
C GLY A 161 -29.02 24.75 15.69
N HIS A 162 -28.44 23.66 16.20
CA HIS A 162 -27.08 23.22 15.86
C HIS A 162 -26.85 23.00 14.37
N GLY A 163 -27.88 22.55 13.62
CA GLY A 163 -27.78 22.36 12.17
C GLY A 163 -27.41 23.62 11.37
N MET A 164 -27.82 24.81 11.87
CA MET A 164 -27.43 26.06 11.23
C MET A 164 -25.97 26.41 11.55
N GLY A 165 -25.54 26.19 12.79
CA GLY A 165 -24.12 26.36 13.14
C GLY A 165 -23.20 25.44 12.39
N ASP A 166 -23.58 24.17 12.20
CA ASP A 166 -22.84 23.22 11.40
C ASP A 166 -22.68 23.68 9.95
N LYS A 167 -23.77 24.22 9.36
CA LYS A 167 -23.74 24.78 8.00
C LYS A 167 -22.81 25.99 7.89
N LEU A 168 -22.75 26.85 8.91
CA LEU A 168 -21.83 28.00 8.94
C LEU A 168 -20.38 27.52 9.03
N ILE A 169 -20.10 26.54 9.89
CA ILE A 169 -18.79 25.91 10.02
C ILE A 169 -18.36 25.28 8.69
N GLU A 170 -19.24 24.54 8.03
CA GLU A 170 -18.98 23.91 6.73
C GLU A 170 -18.70 24.96 5.64
N THR A 171 -19.50 26.02 5.59
CA THR A 171 -19.34 27.12 4.63
C THR A 171 -18.01 27.85 4.82
N MET A 172 -17.67 28.18 6.07
CA MET A 172 -16.41 28.84 6.41
C MET A 172 -15.21 27.95 6.06
N SER A 173 -15.24 26.69 6.50
CA SER A 173 -14.16 25.74 6.24
C SER A 173 -13.97 25.48 4.75
N GLY A 174 -15.05 25.38 3.96
CA GLY A 174 -15.00 25.23 2.51
C GLY A 174 -14.42 26.46 1.79
N ALA A 175 -14.63 27.66 2.33
CA ALA A 175 -14.02 28.89 1.82
C ALA A 175 -12.50 28.90 2.09
N ILE A 176 -12.08 28.51 3.30
CA ILE A 176 -10.66 28.43 3.72
C ILE A 176 -9.95 27.29 2.97
N TYR A 177 -10.56 26.11 2.88
CA TYR A 177 -10.00 24.95 2.20
C TYR A 177 -9.63 25.25 0.74
N ALA A 178 -10.44 26.04 0.06
CA ALA A 178 -10.19 26.44 -1.32
C ALA A 178 -8.90 27.29 -1.51
N GLN A 179 -8.31 27.79 -0.42
CA GLN A 179 -7.06 28.56 -0.43
C GLN A 179 -5.85 27.72 -0.06
N THR A 180 -6.05 26.43 0.29
CA THR A 180 -4.95 25.53 0.70
C THR A 180 -4.17 24.98 -0.49
N ASP A 181 -2.87 24.79 -0.29
CA ASP A 181 -1.96 24.11 -1.22
C ASP A 181 -0.78 23.44 -0.47
N SER A 182 0.32 23.16 -1.16
CA SER A 182 1.52 22.57 -0.54
C SER A 182 2.14 23.45 0.55
N ARG A 183 2.11 24.78 0.40
CA ARG A 183 2.69 25.77 1.32
C ARG A 183 1.67 26.35 2.32
N LYS A 184 0.38 26.22 2.03
CA LYS A 184 -0.73 26.81 2.80
C LYS A 184 -1.56 25.69 3.44
N LYS A 185 -1.41 25.52 4.75
CA LYS A 185 -2.12 24.50 5.53
C LYS A 185 -3.14 25.17 6.44
N ALA A 186 -4.36 24.64 6.43
CA ALA A 186 -5.46 25.16 7.24
C ALA A 186 -5.88 24.17 8.31
N TYR A 187 -6.20 24.67 9.48
CA TYR A 187 -6.51 23.92 10.68
C TYR A 187 -7.78 24.46 11.33
N ARG A 188 -8.56 23.57 11.94
CA ARG A 188 -9.61 23.94 12.89
C ARG A 188 -9.08 23.66 14.29
N ILE A 189 -8.89 24.72 15.08
CA ILE A 189 -8.25 24.63 16.41
C ILE A 189 -9.24 24.73 17.57
N GLY A 190 -10.46 25.20 17.28
CA GLY A 190 -11.57 25.33 18.21
C GLY A 190 -12.91 25.00 17.55
N GLY A 191 -14.00 25.26 18.25
CA GLY A 191 -15.36 25.06 17.72
C GLY A 191 -15.67 25.97 16.51
N ASP A 192 -15.25 27.21 16.61
CA ASP A 192 -15.46 28.35 15.69
C ASP A 192 -14.16 28.95 15.17
N GLU A 193 -13.00 28.44 15.63
CA GLU A 193 -11.68 29.01 15.36
C GLU A 193 -10.92 28.24 14.28
N PHE A 194 -10.41 28.93 13.27
CA PHE A 194 -9.65 28.42 12.15
C PHE A 194 -8.32 29.14 11.99
N VAL A 195 -7.27 28.41 11.68
CA VAL A 195 -5.93 28.95 11.43
C VAL A 195 -5.41 28.49 10.09
N MET A 196 -4.77 29.37 9.34
CA MET A 196 -3.95 29.00 8.20
C MET A 196 -2.51 29.41 8.46
N LEU A 197 -1.59 28.49 8.20
CA LEU A 197 -0.14 28.72 8.20
C LEU A 197 0.35 28.75 6.76
N ILE A 198 1.09 29.81 6.40
CA ILE A 198 1.61 30.05 5.06
C ILE A 198 3.13 30.05 5.14
N GLU A 199 3.77 29.11 4.48
CA GLU A 199 5.22 28.96 4.44
C GLU A 199 5.84 29.96 3.46
N ASN A 200 6.85 30.70 3.91
CA ASN A 200 7.58 31.68 3.13
C ASN A 200 6.66 32.56 2.27
N PRO A 201 5.73 33.29 2.93
CA PRO A 201 4.71 34.05 2.23
C PRO A 201 5.30 35.16 1.36
N GLU A 202 4.66 35.39 0.23
CA GLU A 202 4.90 36.57 -0.60
C GLU A 202 4.28 37.82 0.02
N LYS A 203 4.74 38.99 -0.45
CA LYS A 203 4.18 40.25 0.03
C LYS A 203 2.69 40.31 -0.31
N GLN A 204 1.85 40.60 0.68
CA GLN A 204 0.37 40.67 0.57
C GLN A 204 -0.35 39.33 0.29
N GLU A 205 0.33 38.18 0.32
CA GLU A 205 -0.34 36.88 0.09
C GLU A 205 -1.38 36.58 1.17
N ALA A 206 -1.11 36.91 2.43
CA ALA A 206 -2.06 36.70 3.52
C ALA A 206 -3.31 37.58 3.36
N GLU A 207 -3.15 38.86 2.99
CA GLU A 207 -4.24 39.78 2.72
C GLU A 207 -5.10 39.31 1.55
N GLN A 208 -4.50 38.82 0.48
CA GLN A 208 -5.21 38.28 -0.66
C GLN A 208 -6.04 37.06 -0.28
N ILE A 209 -5.51 36.15 0.53
CA ILE A 209 -6.23 34.97 1.05
C ILE A 209 -7.43 35.42 1.89
N ILE A 210 -7.25 36.37 2.79
CA ILE A 210 -8.35 36.91 3.60
C ILE A 210 -9.44 37.48 2.71
N GLN A 211 -9.08 38.24 1.66
CA GLN A 211 -10.05 38.83 0.74
C GLN A 211 -10.78 37.74 -0.07
N ASN A 212 -10.08 36.74 -0.58
CA ASN A 212 -10.68 35.62 -1.33
C ASN A 212 -11.69 34.84 -0.48
N VAL A 213 -11.37 34.59 0.80
CA VAL A 213 -12.31 33.93 1.74
C VAL A 213 -13.56 34.82 1.95
N ARG A 214 -13.39 36.12 2.19
CA ARG A 214 -14.50 37.06 2.36
C ARG A 214 -15.42 37.11 1.13
N ASP A 215 -14.85 37.20 -0.06
CA ASP A 215 -15.60 37.27 -1.32
C ASP A 215 -16.36 35.96 -1.57
N LYS A 216 -15.79 34.82 -1.20
CA LYS A 216 -16.48 33.54 -1.33
C LYS A 216 -17.65 33.42 -0.35
N LEU A 217 -17.48 33.87 0.89
CA LEU A 217 -18.57 33.90 1.89
C LEU A 217 -19.68 34.89 1.51
N ALA A 218 -19.33 36.06 0.95
CA ALA A 218 -20.30 37.04 0.48
C ALA A 218 -21.18 36.47 -0.63
N ARG A 219 -20.61 35.81 -1.63
CA ARG A 219 -21.35 35.14 -2.71
C ARG A 219 -22.29 34.05 -2.18
N HIS A 220 -21.85 33.26 -1.22
CA HIS A 220 -22.70 32.22 -0.63
C HIS A 220 -23.89 32.78 0.15
N ARG A 221 -23.76 33.99 0.70
CA ARG A 221 -24.87 34.71 1.36
C ARG A 221 -25.91 35.24 0.38
N GLU A 222 -25.55 35.58 -0.86
CA GLU A 222 -26.45 36.07 -1.90
C GLU A 222 -27.24 34.94 -2.58
N GLU A 223 -26.71 33.74 -2.56
CA GLU A 223 -27.31 32.55 -3.20
C GLU A 223 -28.25 31.76 -2.28
N GLY A 224 -28.23 31.98 -0.97
CA GLY A 224 -28.99 31.22 0.05
C GLY A 224 -29.93 32.05 0.88
#